data_b1c6ecef99765cfe7aedeb51a7c09b66
#
_entry.id   b1c6ecef99765cfe7aedeb51a7c09b66
#
_cell.length_a   1.000
_cell.length_b   1.000
_cell.length_c   1.000
_cell.angle_alpha   90.00
_cell.angle_beta   90.00
_cell.angle_gamma   90.00
#
_symmetry.space_group_name_H-M   'P 1'
#
loop_
_entity.id
_entity.type
_entity.pdbx_description
1 polymer ?
#
loop_
_entity_poly.entity_id
_entity_poly.type
_entity_poly.pdbx_seq_one_letter_code
_entity_poly.pdbx_strand_id
1 'polypeptide(L)'
;VELSKLPEHIGSFVFKDSVVTFRALDGVDVMLGDMSVKEIVLVDDQKKEMTVLQIGSVKFNLIVRDTLYGIRFRDLNSDLVKNFKGVERFPIDESWKITAKYDAYNPVKEIDVPNVLGQISKEKCPGAVVFEHDGKTHRIDAVDEGGDRLFLIIADQTSGEETYGGGRFMYVDKPDSTGTILLD
;
A
#
# COMPACT_ATOMS: atom_id res chain seq x y z
N VAL A 1 1.19 18.90 -0.37
CA VAL A 1 2.61 18.61 -0.68
C VAL A 1 3.13 19.79 -1.48
N GLU A 2 4.07 20.52 -0.93
CA GLU A 2 4.68 21.66 -1.61
C GLU A 2 5.65 21.11 -2.68
N LEU A 3 5.23 21.11 -3.93
CA LEU A 3 6.05 20.75 -5.08
C LEU A 3 6.82 22.01 -5.59
N SER A 4 7.44 22.73 -4.65
CA SER A 4 8.11 24.02 -4.91
C SER A 4 9.25 23.96 -5.93
N LYS A 5 9.64 22.77 -6.34
CA LYS A 5 10.72 22.53 -7.32
C LYS A 5 10.21 22.28 -8.74
N LEU A 6 8.90 22.23 -8.94
CA LEU A 6 8.32 22.13 -10.28
C LEU A 6 7.87 23.50 -10.76
N PRO A 7 7.89 23.76 -12.08
CA PRO A 7 7.15 24.88 -12.67
C PRO A 7 5.67 24.81 -12.26
N GLU A 8 5.00 25.96 -12.19
CA GLU A 8 3.57 26.04 -11.88
C GLU A 8 2.73 25.18 -12.83
N HIS A 9 3.16 25.08 -14.08
CA HIS A 9 2.58 24.20 -15.09
C HIS A 9 3.66 23.35 -15.74
N ILE A 10 3.47 22.04 -15.71
CA ILE A 10 4.38 21.07 -16.34
C ILE A 10 3.83 20.47 -17.63
N GLY A 11 2.52 20.58 -17.83
CA GLY A 11 1.81 19.98 -18.95
C GLY A 11 0.35 19.70 -18.65
N SER A 12 -0.27 18.83 -19.44
CA SER A 12 -1.67 18.44 -19.28
C SER A 12 -1.82 16.93 -19.27
N PHE A 13 -2.80 16.46 -18.49
CA PHE A 13 -3.27 15.08 -18.50
C PHE A 13 -4.61 15.03 -19.23
N VAL A 14 -4.66 14.34 -20.35
CA VAL A 14 -5.86 14.17 -21.18
C VAL A 14 -6.43 12.79 -20.92
N PHE A 15 -7.65 12.74 -20.37
CA PHE A 15 -8.40 11.52 -20.14
C PHE A 15 -9.44 11.31 -21.24
N LYS A 16 -9.32 10.20 -21.95
CA LYS A 16 -10.29 9.81 -22.99
C LYS A 16 -10.35 8.30 -23.09
N ASP A 17 -11.57 7.73 -23.12
CA ASP A 17 -11.83 6.30 -23.31
C ASP A 17 -11.01 5.42 -22.35
N SER A 18 -10.95 5.80 -21.04
CA SER A 18 -10.17 5.15 -19.99
C SER A 18 -8.65 5.20 -20.22
N VAL A 19 -8.17 5.98 -21.14
CA VAL A 19 -6.75 6.21 -21.43
C VAL A 19 -6.33 7.58 -20.94
N VAL A 20 -5.23 7.64 -20.22
CA VAL A 20 -4.62 8.90 -19.78
C VAL A 20 -3.37 9.16 -20.61
N THR A 21 -3.35 10.30 -21.30
CA THR A 21 -2.18 10.77 -22.05
C THR A 21 -1.61 12.01 -21.36
N PHE A 22 -0.31 12.00 -21.09
CA PHE A 22 0.40 13.19 -20.63
C PHE A 22 1.01 13.92 -21.82
N ARG A 23 0.86 15.26 -21.81
CA ARG A 23 1.49 16.18 -22.79
C ARG A 23 2.30 17.21 -22.04
N ALA A 24 3.60 17.20 -22.23
CA ALA A 24 4.51 18.18 -21.64
C ALA A 24 4.26 19.59 -22.20
N LEU A 25 4.37 20.60 -21.33
CA LEU A 25 4.40 22.00 -21.77
C LEU A 25 5.71 22.29 -22.51
N ASP A 26 5.66 23.18 -23.50
CA ASP A 26 6.88 23.62 -24.22
C ASP A 26 7.89 24.21 -23.22
N GLY A 27 9.14 23.80 -23.35
CA GLY A 27 10.22 24.20 -22.45
C GLY A 27 10.34 23.40 -21.18
N VAL A 28 9.41 22.50 -20.90
CA VAL A 28 9.53 21.56 -19.78
C VAL A 28 10.17 20.26 -20.27
N ASP A 29 11.30 19.90 -19.68
CA ASP A 29 12.01 18.65 -20.00
C ASP A 29 11.50 17.53 -19.11
N VAL A 30 10.72 16.63 -19.71
CA VAL A 30 10.11 15.46 -19.06
C VAL A 30 10.79 14.21 -19.55
N MET A 31 11.27 13.40 -18.64
CA MET A 31 12.03 12.18 -18.92
C MET A 31 11.22 10.91 -18.67
N LEU A 32 11.37 9.94 -19.56
CA LEU A 32 11.03 8.53 -19.35
C LEU A 32 12.33 7.73 -19.37
N GLY A 33 12.85 7.36 -18.19
CA GLY A 33 14.24 6.89 -18.10
C GLY A 33 15.21 7.95 -18.62
N ASP A 34 15.98 7.61 -19.65
CA ASP A 34 16.94 8.52 -20.27
C ASP A 34 16.40 9.25 -21.52
N MET A 35 15.12 9.06 -21.85
CA MET A 35 14.50 9.67 -23.04
C MET A 35 13.65 10.88 -22.66
N SER A 36 13.83 12.00 -23.34
CA SER A 36 12.91 13.15 -23.25
C SER A 36 11.61 12.87 -24.01
N VAL A 37 10.47 13.14 -23.38
CA VAL A 37 9.14 12.89 -23.96
C VAL A 37 8.29 14.14 -23.98
N LYS A 38 7.56 14.37 -25.09
CA LYS A 38 6.61 15.46 -25.25
C LYS A 38 5.17 15.01 -25.04
N GLU A 39 4.85 13.81 -25.48
CA GLU A 39 3.54 13.20 -25.33
C GLU A 39 3.69 11.70 -25.11
N ILE A 40 2.95 11.15 -24.16
CA ILE A 40 3.00 9.71 -23.86
C ILE A 40 1.69 9.23 -23.24
N VAL A 41 1.25 8.05 -23.64
CA VAL A 41 0.17 7.33 -22.96
C VAL A 41 0.72 6.73 -21.68
N LEU A 42 0.04 6.97 -20.56
CA LEU A 42 0.47 6.48 -19.25
C LEU A 42 -0.09 5.09 -18.97
N VAL A 43 0.78 4.20 -18.58
CA VAL A 43 0.45 2.88 -18.02
C VAL A 43 0.38 3.02 -16.51
N ASP A 44 -0.71 2.57 -15.90
CA ASP A 44 -0.99 2.72 -14.47
C ASP A 44 -0.17 1.76 -13.59
N ASP A 45 -0.23 2.00 -12.27
CA ASP A 45 0.54 1.29 -11.25
C ASP A 45 0.06 -0.14 -10.95
N GLN A 46 -1.05 -0.59 -11.52
CA GLN A 46 -1.52 -1.98 -11.42
C GLN A 46 -0.84 -2.89 -12.46
N LYS A 47 -0.16 -2.31 -13.43
CA LYS A 47 0.56 -3.05 -14.47
C LYS A 47 2.02 -3.28 -14.09
N LYS A 48 2.57 -4.39 -14.55
CA LYS A 48 3.97 -4.77 -14.27
C LYS A 48 4.98 -3.70 -14.72
N GLU A 49 4.71 -3.04 -15.84
CA GLU A 49 5.57 -2.02 -16.44
C GLU A 49 4.83 -0.67 -16.48
N MET A 50 4.64 -0.06 -15.31
CA MET A 50 4.02 1.26 -15.22
C MET A 50 4.90 2.36 -15.80
N THR A 51 4.27 3.40 -16.38
CA THR A 51 4.97 4.59 -16.85
C THR A 51 5.38 5.47 -15.66
N VAL A 52 6.67 5.69 -15.48
CA VAL A 52 7.20 6.64 -14.49
C VAL A 52 7.91 7.78 -15.21
N LEU A 53 7.35 8.99 -15.11
CA LEU A 53 7.93 10.21 -15.66
C LEU A 53 8.72 10.95 -14.59
N GLN A 54 9.70 11.76 -15.04
CA GLN A 54 10.57 12.52 -14.14
C GLN A 54 10.83 13.92 -14.68
N ILE A 55 10.81 14.91 -13.77
CA ILE A 55 11.25 16.29 -14.00
C ILE A 55 12.18 16.65 -12.85
N GLY A 56 13.47 16.82 -13.12
CA GLY A 56 14.47 17.06 -12.07
C GLY A 56 14.43 15.96 -11.01
N SER A 57 14.18 16.31 -9.75
CA SER A 57 14.08 15.35 -8.64
C SER A 57 12.68 14.74 -8.44
N VAL A 58 11.69 15.22 -9.20
CA VAL A 58 10.30 14.79 -9.02
C VAL A 58 9.94 13.69 -10.00
N LYS A 59 9.52 12.53 -9.48
CA LYS A 59 8.93 11.44 -10.25
C LYS A 59 7.43 11.45 -10.12
N PHE A 60 6.72 11.11 -11.21
CA PHE A 60 5.27 10.96 -11.16
C PHE A 60 4.77 9.83 -12.04
N ASN A 61 3.65 9.23 -11.66
CA ASN A 61 3.01 8.12 -12.37
C ASN A 61 1.50 8.16 -12.20
N LEU A 62 0.80 7.50 -13.12
CA LEU A 62 -0.63 7.26 -13.04
C LEU A 62 -0.92 6.19 -11.98
N ILE A 63 -1.92 6.45 -11.13
CA ILE A 63 -2.50 5.47 -10.21
C ILE A 63 -3.97 5.29 -10.53
N VAL A 64 -4.44 4.05 -10.48
CA VAL A 64 -5.86 3.72 -10.69
C VAL A 64 -6.37 2.92 -9.49
N ARG A 65 -7.52 3.36 -8.95
CA ARG A 65 -8.22 2.67 -7.86
C ARG A 65 -9.70 2.61 -8.23
N ASP A 66 -10.18 1.44 -8.62
CA ASP A 66 -11.50 1.21 -9.20
C ASP A 66 -11.74 2.16 -10.40
N THR A 67 -12.64 3.13 -10.24
CA THR A 67 -12.97 4.14 -11.26
C THR A 67 -12.21 5.46 -11.10
N LEU A 68 -11.39 5.58 -10.05
CA LEU A 68 -10.64 6.80 -9.75
C LEU A 68 -9.26 6.77 -10.39
N TYR A 69 -8.94 7.84 -11.09
CA TYR A 69 -7.63 8.08 -11.71
C TYR A 69 -6.94 9.22 -10.97
N GLY A 70 -5.68 9.01 -10.62
CA GLY A 70 -4.89 10.01 -9.91
C GLY A 70 -3.45 10.03 -10.41
N ILE A 71 -2.75 11.14 -10.14
CA ILE A 71 -1.32 11.26 -10.41
C ILE A 71 -0.58 11.31 -9.08
N ARG A 72 0.33 10.35 -8.90
CA ARG A 72 1.18 10.30 -7.72
C ARG A 72 2.51 10.98 -8.00
N PHE A 73 2.81 12.01 -7.22
CA PHE A 73 4.11 12.70 -7.26
C PHE A 73 4.99 12.25 -6.09
N ARG A 74 6.30 12.14 -6.35
CA ARG A 74 7.33 11.85 -5.35
C ARG A 74 8.53 12.75 -5.60
N ASP A 75 8.82 13.68 -4.70
CA ASP A 75 10.06 14.44 -4.75
C ASP A 75 11.16 13.69 -3.98
N LEU A 76 12.13 13.17 -4.71
CA LEU A 76 13.26 12.43 -4.16
C LEU A 76 14.22 13.30 -3.34
N ASN A 77 14.10 14.63 -3.47
CA ASN A 77 14.88 15.64 -2.77
C ASN A 77 14.08 16.43 -1.74
N SER A 78 12.89 15.93 -1.35
CA SER A 78 12.07 16.61 -0.34
C SER A 78 12.78 16.63 1.02
N ASP A 79 12.52 17.65 1.80
CA ASP A 79 13.08 17.76 3.17
C ASP A 79 12.54 16.66 4.08
N LEU A 80 11.30 16.17 3.81
CA LEU A 80 10.75 15.01 4.48
C LEU A 80 11.63 13.76 4.29
N VAL A 81 12.07 13.49 3.05
CA VAL A 81 12.95 12.35 2.76
C VAL A 81 14.32 12.55 3.39
N LYS A 82 14.92 13.76 3.29
CA LYS A 82 16.25 14.06 3.83
C LYS A 82 16.31 14.00 5.36
N ASN A 83 15.23 14.44 6.01
CA ASN A 83 15.14 14.51 7.46
C ASN A 83 14.50 13.29 8.10
N PHE A 84 14.08 12.31 7.30
CA PHE A 84 13.46 11.09 7.80
C PHE A 84 14.46 10.25 8.59
N LYS A 85 14.24 10.16 9.90
CA LYS A 85 15.11 9.41 10.83
C LYS A 85 14.62 7.99 11.15
N GLY A 86 13.64 7.52 10.40
CA GLY A 86 12.97 6.26 10.65
C GLY A 86 11.62 6.44 11.35
N VAL A 87 10.92 5.35 11.53
CA VAL A 87 9.66 5.27 12.27
C VAL A 87 9.98 4.83 13.69
N GLU A 88 9.41 5.51 14.69
CA GLU A 88 9.49 5.03 16.08
C GLU A 88 8.88 3.63 16.18
N ARG A 89 9.56 2.79 16.94
CA ARG A 89 9.17 1.38 17.14
C ARG A 89 9.27 1.06 18.62
N PHE A 90 8.38 0.20 19.08
CA PHE A 90 8.52 -0.43 20.38
C PHE A 90 9.83 -1.23 20.45
N PRO A 91 10.43 -1.40 21.63
CA PRO A 91 11.53 -2.33 21.81
C PRO A 91 11.15 -3.72 21.33
N ILE A 92 12.14 -4.46 20.82
CA ILE A 92 11.93 -5.87 20.47
C ILE A 92 11.62 -6.64 21.74
N ASP A 93 10.52 -7.38 21.73
CA ASP A 93 10.09 -8.24 22.83
C ASP A 93 9.76 -9.63 22.27
N GLU A 94 10.61 -10.59 22.63
CA GLU A 94 10.48 -11.97 22.15
C GLU A 94 9.19 -12.67 22.61
N SER A 95 8.50 -12.13 23.62
CA SER A 95 7.20 -12.66 24.05
C SER A 95 6.12 -12.53 22.98
N TRP A 96 6.33 -11.65 22.00
CA TRP A 96 5.46 -11.50 20.83
C TRP A 96 5.81 -12.43 19.67
N LYS A 97 6.83 -13.25 19.80
CA LYS A 97 7.07 -14.38 18.89
C LYS A 97 6.17 -15.55 19.27
N ILE A 98 5.02 -15.63 18.64
CA ILE A 98 3.91 -16.47 19.09
C ILE A 98 3.63 -17.57 18.07
N THR A 99 3.55 -18.79 18.56
CA THR A 99 2.99 -19.91 17.80
C THR A 99 1.47 -19.93 17.98
N ALA A 100 0.76 -19.54 16.93
CA ALA A 100 -0.68 -19.41 16.93
C ALA A 100 -1.37 -20.60 16.26
N LYS A 101 -2.63 -20.82 16.56
CA LYS A 101 -3.50 -21.81 15.88
C LYS A 101 -4.26 -21.12 14.75
N TYR A 102 -4.41 -21.83 13.65
CA TYR A 102 -5.28 -21.42 12.57
C TYR A 102 -6.66 -22.07 12.72
N ASP A 103 -7.69 -21.24 12.78
CA ASP A 103 -9.08 -21.67 12.85
C ASP A 103 -9.77 -21.37 11.51
N ALA A 104 -9.91 -22.41 10.68
CA ALA A 104 -10.45 -22.31 9.35
C ALA A 104 -11.96 -22.04 9.36
N TYR A 105 -12.41 -21.15 8.48
CA TYR A 105 -13.83 -20.90 8.27
C TYR A 105 -14.41 -21.83 7.19
N ASN A 106 -15.53 -22.46 7.50
CA ASN A 106 -16.30 -23.24 6.54
C ASN A 106 -17.78 -22.87 6.63
N PRO A 107 -18.36 -22.18 5.63
CA PRO A 107 -17.70 -21.70 4.41
C PRO A 107 -16.71 -20.56 4.68
N VAL A 108 -15.81 -20.31 3.70
CA VAL A 108 -14.92 -19.12 3.69
C VAL A 108 -15.77 -17.86 3.81
N LYS A 109 -15.35 -16.93 4.68
CA LYS A 109 -16.02 -15.64 4.85
C LYS A 109 -15.50 -14.62 3.83
N GLU A 110 -16.30 -13.60 3.59
CA GLU A 110 -15.85 -12.33 3.03
C GLU A 110 -15.90 -11.27 4.11
N ILE A 111 -14.86 -10.45 4.19
CA ILE A 111 -14.81 -9.30 5.11
C ILE A 111 -14.64 -8.01 4.34
N ASP A 112 -15.22 -6.96 4.85
CA ASP A 112 -15.13 -5.62 4.29
C ASP A 112 -13.84 -4.94 4.78
N VAL A 113 -12.95 -4.59 3.84
CA VAL A 113 -11.68 -3.93 4.14
C VAL A 113 -11.72 -2.51 3.57
N PRO A 114 -11.80 -1.47 4.42
CA PRO A 114 -11.76 -0.09 3.97
C PRO A 114 -10.33 0.32 3.59
N ASN A 115 -10.20 1.09 2.51
CA ASN A 115 -8.94 1.76 2.18
C ASN A 115 -8.92 3.23 2.67
N VAL A 116 -7.80 3.89 2.51
CA VAL A 116 -7.61 5.30 2.94
C VAL A 116 -8.52 6.32 2.24
N LEU A 117 -9.16 5.94 1.14
CA LEU A 117 -10.13 6.77 0.40
C LEU A 117 -11.57 6.50 0.84
N GLY A 118 -11.79 5.61 1.83
CA GLY A 118 -13.10 5.21 2.29
C GLY A 118 -13.81 4.21 1.36
N GLN A 119 -13.14 3.68 0.34
CA GLN A 119 -13.66 2.62 -0.50
C GLN A 119 -13.56 1.29 0.26
N ILE A 120 -14.55 0.43 0.08
CA ILE A 120 -14.62 -0.88 0.73
C ILE A 120 -14.38 -1.96 -0.33
N SER A 121 -13.37 -2.79 -0.14
CA SER A 121 -13.19 -4.02 -0.90
C SER A 121 -13.67 -5.22 -0.10
N LYS A 122 -14.21 -6.21 -0.80
CA LYS A 122 -14.56 -7.51 -0.19
C LYS A 122 -13.38 -8.46 -0.38
N GLU A 123 -12.82 -8.87 0.75
CA GLU A 123 -11.64 -9.73 0.75
C GLU A 123 -11.99 -11.12 1.29
N LYS A 124 -11.39 -12.15 0.69
CA LYS A 124 -11.57 -13.52 1.16
C LYS A 124 -10.87 -13.73 2.49
N CYS A 125 -11.62 -14.23 3.47
CA CYS A 125 -11.12 -14.54 4.80
C CYS A 125 -11.34 -16.05 5.06
N PRO A 126 -10.34 -16.91 4.76
CA PRO A 126 -10.49 -18.35 4.91
C PRO A 126 -10.39 -18.84 6.35
N GLY A 127 -10.03 -18.00 7.31
CA GLY A 127 -9.93 -18.36 8.71
C GLY A 127 -9.40 -17.23 9.57
N ALA A 128 -9.11 -17.54 10.82
CA ALA A 128 -8.50 -16.62 11.76
C ALA A 128 -7.29 -17.23 12.44
N VAL A 129 -6.36 -16.38 12.82
CA VAL A 129 -5.22 -16.72 13.68
C VAL A 129 -5.64 -16.50 15.12
N VAL A 130 -5.49 -17.54 15.95
CA VAL A 130 -5.92 -17.55 17.35
C VAL A 130 -4.72 -17.85 18.24
N PHE A 131 -4.47 -17.00 19.22
CA PHE A 131 -3.36 -17.14 20.16
C PHE A 131 -3.71 -16.59 21.54
N GLU A 132 -2.92 -16.99 22.53
CA GLU A 132 -3.00 -16.43 23.86
C GLU A 132 -1.77 -15.57 24.14
N HIS A 133 -2.00 -14.40 24.72
CA HIS A 133 -0.97 -13.50 25.19
C HIS A 133 -1.47 -12.77 26.45
N ASP A 134 -0.64 -12.71 27.49
CA ASP A 134 -0.98 -12.12 28.79
C ASP A 134 -2.32 -12.63 29.38
N GLY A 135 -2.57 -13.92 29.26
CA GLY A 135 -3.78 -14.58 29.78
C GLY A 135 -5.07 -14.20 29.05
N LYS A 136 -4.96 -13.59 27.85
CA LYS A 136 -6.09 -13.26 26.99
C LYS A 136 -5.99 -14.01 25.66
N THR A 137 -7.13 -14.50 25.19
CA THR A 137 -7.24 -15.07 23.85
C THR A 137 -7.46 -13.95 22.84
N HIS A 138 -6.61 -13.91 21.83
CA HIS A 138 -6.70 -12.99 20.70
C HIS A 138 -7.11 -13.77 19.45
N ARG A 139 -7.89 -13.11 18.59
CA ARG A 139 -8.35 -13.65 17.31
C ARG A 139 -8.25 -12.58 16.25
N ILE A 140 -7.54 -12.89 15.18
CA ILE A 140 -7.32 -11.96 14.06
C ILE A 140 -7.76 -12.67 12.79
N ASP A 141 -8.72 -12.09 12.07
CA ASP A 141 -9.15 -12.58 10.77
C ASP A 141 -8.00 -12.48 9.76
N ALA A 142 -7.82 -13.54 8.97
CA ALA A 142 -6.72 -13.66 8.04
C ALA A 142 -7.23 -13.56 6.59
N VAL A 143 -6.79 -12.54 5.87
CA VAL A 143 -7.16 -12.27 4.48
C VAL A 143 -6.27 -13.07 3.54
N ASP A 144 -6.85 -13.71 2.53
CA ASP A 144 -6.13 -14.39 1.45
C ASP A 144 -6.17 -13.53 0.17
N GLU A 145 -5.10 -12.83 -0.11
CA GLU A 145 -4.92 -12.03 -1.33
C GLU A 145 -4.49 -12.88 -2.55
N GLY A 146 -4.54 -14.20 -2.44
CA GLY A 146 -4.23 -15.15 -3.52
C GLY A 146 -2.74 -15.50 -3.66
N GLY A 147 -1.89 -15.07 -2.72
CA GLY A 147 -0.47 -15.40 -2.66
C GLY A 147 -0.15 -16.59 -1.74
N ASP A 148 1.13 -16.75 -1.40
CA ASP A 148 1.62 -17.82 -0.52
C ASP A 148 1.45 -17.49 0.97
N ARG A 149 1.10 -16.25 1.30
CA ARG A 149 0.92 -15.75 2.67
C ARG A 149 -0.50 -15.28 2.92
N LEU A 150 -0.84 -15.18 4.18
CA LEU A 150 -2.06 -14.53 4.65
C LEU A 150 -1.74 -13.13 5.16
N PHE A 151 -2.66 -12.21 4.95
CA PHE A 151 -2.56 -10.82 5.37
C PHE A 151 -3.42 -10.59 6.62
N LEU A 152 -2.79 -10.12 7.69
CA LEU A 152 -3.43 -9.79 8.95
C LEU A 152 -3.52 -8.27 9.10
N ILE A 153 -4.70 -7.79 9.45
CA ILE A 153 -4.95 -6.38 9.79
C ILE A 153 -5.19 -6.32 11.30
N ILE A 154 -4.29 -5.65 12.00
CA ILE A 154 -4.30 -5.54 13.46
C ILE A 154 -4.69 -4.13 13.84
N ALA A 155 -5.84 -3.98 14.48
CA ALA A 155 -6.28 -2.71 15.04
C ALA A 155 -6.61 -2.90 16.53
N ASP A 156 -6.25 -1.92 17.34
CA ASP A 156 -6.54 -1.88 18.78
C ASP A 156 -6.82 -0.43 19.23
N GLN A 157 -6.90 -0.21 20.54
CA GLN A 157 -7.21 1.09 21.11
C GLN A 157 -6.16 2.18 20.83
N THR A 158 -4.95 1.80 20.40
CA THR A 158 -3.90 2.76 20.04
C THR A 158 -4.05 3.23 18.59
N SER A 159 -4.87 2.55 17.78
CA SER A 159 -5.06 2.87 16.36
C SER A 159 -5.74 4.22 16.18
N GLY A 160 -5.07 5.14 15.49
CA GLY A 160 -5.55 6.50 15.24
C GLY A 160 -5.14 7.52 16.30
N GLU A 161 -4.57 7.08 17.42
CA GLU A 161 -4.01 7.95 18.46
C GLU A 161 -2.49 7.84 18.54
N GLU A 162 -1.96 6.69 18.95
CA GLU A 162 -0.53 6.44 19.08
C GLU A 162 0.05 5.70 17.87
N THR A 163 -0.79 4.94 17.15
CA THR A 163 -0.40 4.18 15.98
C THR A 163 -1.25 4.56 14.75
N TYR A 164 -0.86 4.07 13.58
CA TYR A 164 -1.56 4.37 12.34
C TYR A 164 -3.05 3.98 12.40
N GLY A 165 -3.94 4.90 12.04
CA GLY A 165 -5.39 4.72 12.13
C GLY A 165 -5.97 3.59 11.27
N GLY A 166 -5.29 3.22 10.19
CA GLY A 166 -5.65 2.07 9.35
C GLY A 166 -5.25 0.71 9.95
N GLY A 167 -4.63 0.71 11.13
CA GLY A 167 -4.11 -0.49 11.78
C GLY A 167 -2.65 -0.79 11.44
N ARG A 168 -2.16 -1.89 11.97
CA ARG A 168 -0.85 -2.47 11.66
C ARG A 168 -1.05 -3.68 10.78
N PHE A 169 -0.09 -3.97 9.93
CA PHE A 169 -0.19 -5.00 8.91
C PHE A 169 0.92 -6.02 9.08
N MET A 170 0.56 -7.31 8.95
CA MET A 170 1.51 -8.41 9.01
C MET A 170 1.18 -9.43 7.93
N TYR A 171 2.21 -9.92 7.23
CA TYR A 171 2.09 -11.10 6.38
C TYR A 171 2.67 -12.30 7.09
N VAL A 172 1.88 -13.35 7.21
CA VAL A 172 2.27 -14.63 7.81
C VAL A 172 2.18 -15.75 6.79
N ASP A 173 3.01 -16.76 6.95
CA ASP A 173 2.93 -17.96 6.11
C ASP A 173 1.58 -18.67 6.32
N LYS A 174 1.08 -19.35 5.31
CA LYS A 174 -0.12 -20.20 5.45
C LYS A 174 0.12 -21.28 6.50
N PRO A 175 -0.94 -21.77 7.19
CA PRO A 175 -0.78 -22.75 8.25
C PRO A 175 -0.06 -23.99 7.74
N ASP A 176 0.79 -24.55 8.59
CA ASP A 176 1.44 -25.82 8.34
C ASP A 176 0.45 -27.02 8.41
N SER A 177 0.96 -28.24 8.24
CA SER A 177 0.15 -29.47 8.28
C SER A 177 -0.51 -29.72 9.65
N THR A 178 -0.09 -29.05 10.70
CA THR A 178 -0.66 -29.12 12.05
C THR A 178 -1.68 -28.02 12.31
N GLY A 179 -1.90 -27.12 11.38
CA GLY A 179 -2.77 -25.96 11.54
C GLY A 179 -2.13 -24.84 12.37
N THR A 180 -0.80 -24.75 12.35
CA THR A 180 -0.03 -23.79 13.14
C THR A 180 0.51 -22.66 12.25
N ILE A 181 0.54 -21.44 12.80
CA ILE A 181 1.11 -20.22 12.17
C ILE A 181 2.08 -19.59 13.17
N LEU A 182 3.24 -19.17 12.68
CA LEU A 182 4.18 -18.36 13.45
C LEU A 182 3.89 -16.88 13.22
N LEU A 183 3.68 -16.13 14.32
CA LEU A 183 3.65 -14.68 14.37
C LEU A 183 5.02 -14.19 14.87
N ASP A 184 5.77 -13.45 14.01
CA ASP A 184 7.12 -12.93 14.33
C ASP A 184 7.38 -11.62 13.55
#